data_cf228ec6b2fbe785525d48262136e69e
#
_entry.id   cf228ec6b2fbe785525d48262136e69e
#
_cell.length_a   1.000
_cell.length_b   1.000
_cell.length_c   1.000
_cell.angle_alpha   90.00
_cell.angle_beta   90.00
_cell.angle_gamma   90.00
#
_symmetry.space_group_name_H-M   'P 1'
#
loop_
_entity.id
_entity.type
_entity.pdbx_description
1 polymer ?
#
loop_
_entity_poly.entity_id
_entity_poly.type
_entity_poly.pdbx_seq_one_letter_code
_entity_poly.pdbx_strand_id
1 'polypeptide(L)'
;MTAPFEAADGVWVLTGAGRPSTHPDDLSRAAALPAWRAQRFLRGRGLLRALLHTVAPAMSGAVIVPDRRGRPRLAGFPRAGISISHSDGVTACAFAPDRPTGVDLQHPSDTAGPVLARRLLRSHAPAVLALPPARAAREVAWVWTAQEACVKAAGTGLAGRPWDIDVPPGRRTGTWGAYRWICLRELSDIPLSCAYGRSGPPAHPATPTPARPLAKGRRDA
;
A
#
# COMPACT_ATOMS: atom_id res chain seq x y z
N MET A 1 5.38 -19.88 7.52
CA MET A 1 5.08 -18.89 6.46
C MET A 1 3.88 -19.40 5.70
N THR A 2 2.84 -18.60 5.56
CA THR A 2 1.74 -18.88 4.64
C THR A 2 2.28 -18.89 3.20
N ALA A 3 1.71 -19.70 2.31
CA ALA A 3 2.04 -19.64 0.89
C ALA A 3 1.53 -18.32 0.28
N PRO A 4 2.19 -17.80 -0.78
CA PRO A 4 1.62 -16.73 -1.56
C PRO A 4 0.24 -17.11 -2.10
N PHE A 5 -0.67 -16.16 -2.13
CA PHE A 5 -1.98 -16.35 -2.74
C PHE A 5 -2.27 -15.22 -3.74
N GLU A 6 -3.07 -15.53 -4.73
CA GLU A 6 -3.48 -14.59 -5.75
C GLU A 6 -4.74 -13.85 -5.28
N ALA A 7 -4.61 -12.55 -5.02
CA ALA A 7 -5.71 -11.69 -4.56
C ALA A 7 -6.61 -11.24 -5.73
N ALA A 8 -6.04 -11.13 -6.92
CA ALA A 8 -6.70 -10.85 -8.19
C ALA A 8 -5.78 -11.32 -9.31
N ASP A 9 -6.29 -11.45 -10.53
CA ASP A 9 -5.52 -11.85 -11.70
C ASP A 9 -4.17 -11.13 -11.80
N GLY A 10 -3.06 -11.88 -11.66
CA GLY A 10 -1.68 -11.40 -11.66
C GLY A 10 -1.31 -10.52 -10.46
N VAL A 11 -2.11 -10.48 -9.38
CA VAL A 11 -1.80 -9.72 -8.15
C VAL A 11 -1.62 -10.68 -6.98
N TRP A 12 -0.40 -10.81 -6.52
CA TRP A 12 0.01 -11.76 -5.50
C TRP A 12 0.25 -11.10 -4.15
N VAL A 13 -0.15 -11.77 -3.08
CA VAL A 13 0.03 -11.32 -1.70
C VAL A 13 0.68 -12.44 -0.87
N LEU A 14 1.58 -12.03 0.02
CA LEU A 14 2.19 -12.91 1.03
C LEU A 14 2.19 -12.19 2.37
N THR A 15 1.83 -12.92 3.43
CA THR A 15 1.85 -12.41 4.81
C THR A 15 2.71 -13.29 5.71
N GLY A 16 3.26 -12.71 6.76
CA GLY A 16 4.03 -13.42 7.78
C GLY A 16 5.00 -12.51 8.53
N ALA A 17 5.74 -13.08 9.46
CA ALA A 17 6.77 -12.33 10.20
C ALA A 17 7.98 -11.93 9.32
N GLY A 18 8.18 -12.65 8.20
CA GLY A 18 9.33 -12.47 7.31
C GLY A 18 10.66 -12.90 7.96
N ARG A 19 11.51 -13.56 7.20
CA ARG A 19 12.95 -13.70 7.56
C ARG A 19 13.67 -12.43 7.11
N PRO A 20 14.67 -11.94 7.85
CA PRO A 20 15.48 -10.81 7.39
C PRO A 20 16.09 -11.08 6.02
N SER A 21 16.08 -10.07 5.15
CA SER A 21 16.76 -10.14 3.86
C SER A 21 18.27 -10.24 4.05
N THR A 22 18.91 -11.09 3.26
CA THR A 22 20.38 -11.21 3.17
C THR A 22 20.94 -10.59 1.89
N HIS A 23 20.10 -9.94 1.09
CA HIS A 23 20.52 -9.29 -0.15
C HIS A 23 21.46 -8.10 0.15
N PRO A 24 22.61 -7.98 -0.52
CA PRO A 24 23.62 -6.95 -0.22
C PRO A 24 23.08 -5.53 -0.19
N ASP A 25 22.26 -5.15 -1.18
CA ASP A 25 21.67 -3.78 -1.22
C ASP A 25 20.69 -3.53 -0.06
N ASP A 26 19.96 -4.55 0.39
CA ASP A 26 19.05 -4.40 1.52
C ASP A 26 19.84 -4.25 2.82
N LEU A 27 20.94 -5.02 2.99
CA LEU A 27 21.86 -4.91 4.13
C LEU A 27 22.52 -3.53 4.16
N SER A 28 23.05 -3.06 3.05
CA SER A 28 23.69 -1.74 2.93
C SER A 28 22.71 -0.61 3.33
N ARG A 29 21.44 -0.68 2.88
CA ARG A 29 20.42 0.31 3.27
C ARG A 29 20.03 0.21 4.74
N ALA A 30 19.95 -1.01 5.28
CA ALA A 30 19.63 -1.23 6.68
C ALA A 30 20.70 -0.67 7.62
N ALA A 31 21.98 -0.71 7.24
CA ALA A 31 23.09 -0.20 8.02
C ALA A 31 22.99 1.30 8.34
N ALA A 32 22.26 2.07 7.51
CA ALA A 32 22.02 3.49 7.72
C ALA A 32 20.78 3.77 8.60
N LEU A 33 20.09 2.75 9.11
CA LEU A 33 18.88 2.88 9.91
C LEU A 33 19.12 2.57 11.39
N PRO A 34 18.35 3.18 12.32
CA PRO A 34 18.33 2.73 13.71
C PRO A 34 17.98 1.24 13.82
N ALA A 35 18.54 0.52 14.79
CA ALA A 35 18.47 -0.94 14.89
C ALA A 35 17.05 -1.51 14.76
N TRP A 36 16.06 -0.93 15.48
CA TRP A 36 14.65 -1.37 15.41
C TRP A 36 14.05 -1.19 14.01
N ARG A 37 14.43 -0.12 13.32
CA ARG A 37 13.97 0.19 11.96
C ARG A 37 14.67 -0.69 10.93
N ALA A 38 15.96 -0.95 11.11
CA ALA A 38 16.75 -1.86 10.28
C ALA A 38 16.16 -3.29 10.31
N GLN A 39 15.84 -3.81 11.49
CA GLN A 39 15.23 -5.13 11.64
C GLN A 39 13.87 -5.22 10.92
N ARG A 40 12.99 -4.24 11.14
CA ARG A 40 11.69 -4.16 10.46
C ARG A 40 11.84 -4.08 8.95
N PHE A 41 12.76 -3.23 8.48
CA PHE A 41 13.08 -3.06 7.06
C PHE A 41 13.55 -4.38 6.43
N LEU A 42 14.52 -5.07 7.05
CA LEU A 42 15.06 -6.32 6.53
C LEU A 42 14.01 -7.44 6.50
N ARG A 43 13.12 -7.53 7.50
CA ARG A 43 12.02 -8.51 7.50
C ARG A 43 11.05 -8.25 6.34
N GLY A 44 10.68 -6.99 6.12
CA GLY A 44 9.82 -6.61 5.00
C GLY A 44 10.46 -6.94 3.64
N ARG A 45 11.75 -6.65 3.49
CA ARG A 45 12.51 -6.98 2.29
C ARG A 45 12.62 -8.50 2.08
N GLY A 46 12.90 -9.25 3.14
CA GLY A 46 13.00 -10.70 3.06
C GLY A 46 11.67 -11.36 2.67
N LEU A 47 10.55 -10.89 3.22
CA LEU A 47 9.22 -11.38 2.84
C LEU A 47 8.90 -11.07 1.38
N LEU A 48 9.19 -9.84 0.91
CA LEU A 48 8.99 -9.46 -0.48
C LEU A 48 9.86 -10.31 -1.43
N ARG A 49 11.12 -10.57 -1.08
CA ARG A 49 12.00 -11.45 -1.89
C ARG A 49 11.51 -12.88 -1.91
N ALA A 50 10.98 -13.40 -0.81
CA ALA A 50 10.35 -14.71 -0.77
C ALA A 50 9.12 -14.78 -1.69
N LEU A 51 8.28 -13.74 -1.69
CA LEU A 51 7.16 -13.62 -2.63
C LEU A 51 7.66 -13.65 -4.08
N LEU A 52 8.61 -12.77 -4.43
CA LEU A 52 9.16 -12.70 -5.78
C LEU A 52 9.81 -14.02 -6.21
N HIS A 53 10.56 -14.68 -5.32
CA HIS A 53 11.18 -15.97 -5.61
C HIS A 53 10.16 -17.03 -6.02
N THR A 54 8.97 -17.00 -5.39
CA THR A 54 7.92 -17.98 -5.69
C THR A 54 7.15 -17.66 -6.96
N VAL A 55 6.76 -16.37 -7.17
CA VAL A 55 5.81 -16.01 -8.24
C VAL A 55 6.46 -15.31 -9.44
N ALA A 56 7.68 -14.82 -9.29
CA ALA A 56 8.44 -14.13 -10.33
C ALA A 56 9.96 -14.31 -10.16
N PRO A 57 10.50 -15.56 -10.28
CA PRO A 57 11.90 -15.88 -9.97
C PRO A 57 12.90 -14.95 -10.70
N ALA A 58 12.63 -14.58 -11.94
CA ALA A 58 13.49 -13.69 -12.73
C ALA A 58 13.65 -12.29 -12.12
N MET A 59 12.75 -11.87 -11.22
CA MET A 59 12.76 -10.57 -10.54
C MET A 59 13.28 -10.64 -9.11
N SER A 60 13.49 -11.83 -8.55
CA SER A 60 13.79 -12.03 -7.12
C SER A 60 15.12 -11.40 -6.68
N GLY A 61 16.12 -11.38 -7.57
CA GLY A 61 17.43 -10.76 -7.37
C GLY A 61 17.50 -9.27 -7.71
N ALA A 62 16.41 -8.65 -8.17
CA ALA A 62 16.43 -7.24 -8.54
C ALA A 62 16.71 -6.33 -7.35
N VAL A 63 17.44 -5.23 -7.60
CA VAL A 63 17.64 -4.16 -6.61
C VAL A 63 16.32 -3.47 -6.35
N ILE A 64 15.99 -3.27 -5.07
CA ILE A 64 14.77 -2.56 -4.68
C ILE A 64 15.13 -1.15 -4.21
N VAL A 65 14.78 -0.17 -5.02
CA VAL A 65 15.07 1.26 -4.77
C VAL A 65 13.80 2.03 -4.38
N PRO A 66 13.90 3.05 -3.51
CA PRO A 66 12.79 3.96 -3.29
C PRO A 66 12.65 4.92 -4.49
N ASP A 67 11.43 5.24 -4.87
CA ASP A 67 11.18 6.40 -5.72
C ASP A 67 11.27 7.72 -4.90
N ARG A 68 11.01 8.86 -5.55
CA ARG A 68 11.09 10.19 -4.91
C ARG A 68 10.18 10.35 -3.69
N ARG A 69 9.14 9.52 -3.56
CA ARG A 69 8.20 9.51 -2.43
C ARG A 69 8.45 8.36 -1.44
N GLY A 70 9.54 7.63 -1.61
CA GLY A 70 9.91 6.50 -0.74
C GLY A 70 9.21 5.19 -1.06
N ARG A 71 8.38 5.12 -2.11
CA ARG A 71 7.74 3.89 -2.54
C ARG A 71 8.78 2.92 -3.12
N PRO A 72 8.78 1.64 -2.73
CA PRO A 72 9.71 0.66 -3.28
C PRO A 72 9.39 0.36 -4.75
N ARG A 73 10.45 0.23 -5.56
CA ARG A 73 10.42 -0.09 -6.98
C ARG A 73 11.48 -1.14 -7.29
N LEU A 74 11.20 -2.05 -8.22
CA LEU A 74 12.19 -3.01 -8.74
C LEU A 74 12.99 -2.34 -9.86
N ALA A 75 14.31 -2.21 -9.67
CA ALA A 75 15.21 -1.71 -10.70
C ALA A 75 15.19 -2.66 -11.91
N GLY A 76 15.14 -2.12 -13.12
CA GLY A 76 15.01 -2.90 -14.35
C GLY A 76 13.59 -3.35 -14.70
N PHE A 77 12.61 -3.21 -13.77
CA PHE A 77 11.23 -3.64 -13.99
C PHE A 77 10.22 -2.50 -13.72
N PRO A 78 10.19 -1.47 -14.57
CA PRO A 78 9.41 -0.24 -14.31
C PRO A 78 7.89 -0.46 -14.23
N ARG A 79 7.39 -1.54 -14.83
CA ARG A 79 5.97 -1.89 -14.83
C ARG A 79 5.55 -2.70 -13.61
N ALA A 80 6.50 -3.37 -12.96
CA ALA A 80 6.21 -4.19 -11.79
C ALA A 80 5.80 -3.32 -10.59
N GLY A 81 4.67 -3.65 -10.00
CA GLY A 81 4.20 -3.08 -8.74
C GLY A 81 4.64 -3.93 -7.58
N ILE A 82 5.21 -3.30 -6.55
CA ILE A 82 5.50 -3.92 -5.26
C ILE A 82 5.03 -3.03 -4.13
N SER A 83 4.59 -3.64 -3.03
CA SER A 83 4.17 -2.93 -1.83
C SER A 83 4.49 -3.74 -0.58
N ILE A 84 4.75 -3.06 0.53
CA ILE A 84 5.04 -3.66 1.83
C ILE A 84 4.23 -2.90 2.88
N SER A 85 3.63 -3.63 3.82
CA SER A 85 3.00 -3.09 5.02
C SER A 85 3.40 -3.89 6.26
N HIS A 86 3.36 -3.25 7.42
CA HIS A 86 3.72 -3.85 8.70
C HIS A 86 2.74 -3.39 9.79
N SER A 87 2.27 -4.33 10.60
CA SER A 87 1.51 -4.07 11.83
C SER A 87 1.84 -5.14 12.88
N ASP A 88 2.26 -4.72 14.08
CA ASP A 88 2.48 -5.56 15.27
C ASP A 88 3.21 -6.88 14.99
N GLY A 89 4.40 -6.78 14.36
CA GLY A 89 5.25 -7.94 14.08
C GLY A 89 4.86 -8.76 12.84
N VAL A 90 3.70 -8.48 12.24
CA VAL A 90 3.28 -9.09 10.98
C VAL A 90 3.60 -8.17 9.81
N THR A 91 4.00 -8.76 8.71
CA THR A 91 4.28 -8.06 7.45
C THR A 91 3.36 -8.58 6.36
N ALA A 92 2.90 -7.71 5.48
CA ALA A 92 2.25 -8.07 4.22
C ALA A 92 3.04 -7.49 3.05
N CYS A 93 3.20 -8.28 2.00
CA CYS A 93 3.78 -7.85 0.73
C CYS A 93 2.83 -8.14 -0.41
N ALA A 94 2.79 -7.24 -1.40
CA ALA A 94 2.09 -7.46 -2.66
C ALA A 94 3.04 -7.27 -3.84
N PHE A 95 2.76 -8.02 -4.90
CA PHE A 95 3.46 -7.97 -6.18
C PHE A 95 2.48 -8.10 -7.33
N ALA A 96 2.71 -7.32 -8.39
CA ALA A 96 2.09 -7.48 -9.70
C ALA A 96 3.12 -7.21 -10.80
N PRO A 97 3.22 -8.04 -11.88
CA PRO A 97 4.29 -7.93 -12.88
C PRO A 97 4.14 -6.71 -13.79
N ASP A 98 2.94 -6.22 -14.01
CA ASP A 98 2.60 -5.28 -15.09
C ASP A 98 1.72 -4.10 -14.69
N ARG A 99 1.45 -3.93 -13.40
CA ARG A 99 0.57 -2.87 -12.90
C ARG A 99 0.96 -2.36 -11.52
N PRO A 100 0.61 -1.12 -11.17
CA PRO A 100 0.82 -0.62 -9.82
C PRO A 100 -0.02 -1.42 -8.81
N THR A 101 0.57 -1.75 -7.66
CA THR A 101 -0.13 -2.42 -6.57
C THR A 101 0.21 -1.81 -5.22
N GLY A 102 -0.69 -1.94 -4.26
CA GLY A 102 -0.53 -1.54 -2.88
C GLY A 102 -1.14 -2.58 -1.96
N VAL A 103 -0.53 -2.79 -0.81
CA VAL A 103 -1.07 -3.63 0.26
C VAL A 103 -1.02 -2.87 1.56
N ASP A 104 -2.03 -3.04 2.38
CA ASP A 104 -2.01 -2.58 3.75
C ASP A 104 -2.56 -3.63 4.70
N LEU A 105 -1.97 -3.67 5.88
CA LEU A 105 -2.27 -4.57 6.98
C LEU A 105 -2.31 -3.75 8.27
N GLN A 106 -3.36 -3.89 9.06
CA GLN A 106 -3.50 -3.15 10.31
C GLN A 106 -4.23 -3.98 11.36
N HIS A 107 -3.60 -4.21 12.51
CA HIS A 107 -4.33 -4.71 13.67
C HIS A 107 -5.38 -3.71 14.10
N PRO A 108 -6.58 -4.17 14.45
CA PRO A 108 -7.58 -3.30 15.05
C PRO A 108 -7.00 -2.63 16.30
N SER A 109 -7.15 -1.33 16.41
CA SER A 109 -6.67 -0.57 17.57
C SER A 109 -7.86 0.01 18.30
N ASP A 110 -7.96 -0.28 19.58
CA ASP A 110 -8.95 0.31 20.49
C ASP A 110 -8.71 1.83 20.67
N THR A 111 -7.52 2.31 20.25
CA THR A 111 -7.13 3.73 20.35
C THR A 111 -7.47 4.56 19.11
N ALA A 112 -8.06 3.98 18.07
CA ALA A 112 -8.66 4.77 16.99
C ALA A 112 -9.85 5.56 17.57
N GLY A 113 -9.54 6.68 18.21
CA GLY A 113 -10.54 7.54 18.84
C GLY A 113 -11.69 7.89 17.89
N PRO A 114 -12.87 8.23 18.40
CA PRO A 114 -14.06 8.45 17.60
C PRO A 114 -13.88 9.54 16.52
N VAL A 115 -12.97 10.48 16.72
CA VAL A 115 -12.65 11.52 15.75
C VAL A 115 -11.99 10.94 14.49
N LEU A 116 -10.97 10.08 14.67
CA LEU A 116 -10.32 9.42 13.55
C LEU A 116 -11.27 8.46 12.84
N ALA A 117 -12.02 7.66 13.60
CA ALA A 117 -13.02 6.76 13.02
C ALA A 117 -14.05 7.51 12.17
N ARG A 118 -14.59 8.65 12.65
CA ARG A 118 -15.50 9.48 11.86
C ARG A 118 -14.87 10.01 10.58
N ARG A 119 -13.59 10.41 10.63
CA ARG A 119 -12.86 10.88 9.45
C ARG A 119 -12.71 9.78 8.39
N LEU A 120 -12.35 8.56 8.81
CA LEU A 120 -12.13 7.42 7.91
C LEU A 120 -13.45 6.89 7.33
N LEU A 121 -14.48 6.79 8.18
CA LEU A 121 -15.77 6.19 7.84
C LEU A 121 -16.73 7.17 7.17
N ARG A 122 -16.55 8.49 7.34
CA ARG A 122 -17.39 9.54 6.77
C ARG A 122 -18.88 9.34 7.12
N SER A 123 -19.75 9.25 6.11
CA SER A 123 -21.19 9.01 6.29
C SER A 123 -21.53 7.65 6.93
N HIS A 124 -20.60 6.70 6.90
CA HIS A 124 -20.78 5.37 7.49
C HIS A 124 -20.50 5.31 9.00
N ALA A 125 -19.91 6.39 9.56
CA ALA A 125 -19.48 6.41 10.97
C ALA A 125 -20.60 6.07 11.97
N PRO A 126 -21.83 6.59 11.88
CA PRO A 126 -22.88 6.28 12.86
C PRO A 126 -23.17 4.79 12.95
N ALA A 127 -23.28 4.11 11.81
CA ALA A 127 -23.59 2.68 11.76
C ALA A 127 -22.47 1.82 12.37
N VAL A 128 -21.21 2.15 12.08
CA VAL A 128 -20.05 1.40 12.58
C VAL A 128 -19.83 1.68 14.07
N LEU A 129 -19.96 2.91 14.52
CA LEU A 129 -19.76 3.29 15.92
C LEU A 129 -20.86 2.78 16.86
N ALA A 130 -22.01 2.36 16.31
CA ALA A 130 -23.07 1.69 17.05
C ALA A 130 -22.79 0.18 17.26
N LEU A 131 -21.78 -0.39 16.60
CA LEU A 131 -21.38 -1.79 16.82
C LEU A 131 -20.67 -1.96 18.18
N PRO A 132 -20.61 -3.20 18.71
CA PRO A 132 -19.75 -3.50 19.86
C PRO A 132 -18.31 -3.03 19.61
N PRO A 133 -17.57 -2.50 20.61
CA PRO A 133 -16.29 -1.81 20.42
C PRO A 133 -15.27 -2.60 19.59
N ALA A 134 -15.08 -3.88 19.85
CA ALA A 134 -14.15 -4.72 19.10
C ALA A 134 -14.56 -4.89 17.61
N ARG A 135 -15.86 -4.96 17.34
CA ARG A 135 -16.37 -5.03 15.94
C ARG A 135 -16.20 -3.69 15.25
N ALA A 136 -16.48 -2.59 15.93
CA ALA A 136 -16.27 -1.24 15.41
C ALA A 136 -14.80 -1.01 15.06
N ALA A 137 -13.86 -1.31 15.98
CA ALA A 137 -12.42 -1.20 15.76
C ALA A 137 -11.97 -2.03 14.56
N ARG A 138 -12.49 -3.26 14.43
CA ARG A 138 -12.19 -4.13 13.28
C ARG A 138 -12.70 -3.56 11.95
N GLU A 139 -13.92 -3.01 11.90
CA GLU A 139 -14.45 -2.39 10.68
C GLU A 139 -13.69 -1.11 10.31
N VAL A 140 -13.33 -0.29 11.29
CA VAL A 140 -12.44 0.88 11.04
C VAL A 140 -11.13 0.45 10.42
N ALA A 141 -10.50 -0.62 10.94
CA ALA A 141 -9.24 -1.14 10.39
C ALA A 141 -9.41 -1.68 8.96
N TRP A 142 -10.53 -2.34 8.63
CA TRP A 142 -10.83 -2.77 7.26
C TRP A 142 -10.96 -1.61 6.29
N VAL A 143 -11.67 -0.56 6.68
CA VAL A 143 -11.80 0.65 5.86
C VAL A 143 -10.45 1.31 5.66
N TRP A 144 -9.68 1.47 6.75
CA TRP A 144 -8.35 2.08 6.70
C TRP A 144 -7.39 1.32 5.79
N THR A 145 -7.31 -0.02 5.92
CA THR A 145 -6.40 -0.82 5.08
C THR A 145 -6.74 -0.72 3.60
N ALA A 146 -8.02 -0.66 3.22
CA ALA A 146 -8.41 -0.47 1.83
C ALA A 146 -8.04 0.93 1.32
N GLN A 147 -8.24 1.97 2.13
CA GLN A 147 -7.85 3.35 1.81
C GLN A 147 -6.34 3.49 1.63
N GLU A 148 -5.54 2.94 2.57
CA GLU A 148 -4.08 2.93 2.50
C GLU A 148 -3.55 2.10 1.32
N ALA A 149 -4.13 0.93 1.05
CA ALA A 149 -3.75 0.13 -0.12
C ALA A 149 -3.92 0.92 -1.42
N CYS A 150 -5.00 1.69 -1.57
CA CYS A 150 -5.25 2.54 -2.74
C CYS A 150 -4.16 3.61 -2.91
N VAL A 151 -3.84 4.39 -1.87
CA VAL A 151 -2.83 5.45 -1.98
C VAL A 151 -1.41 4.89 -2.12
N LYS A 152 -1.13 3.69 -1.59
CA LYS A 152 0.11 2.95 -1.85
C LYS A 152 0.20 2.51 -3.31
N ALA A 153 -0.89 1.98 -3.89
CA ALA A 153 -0.95 1.62 -5.30
C ALA A 153 -0.73 2.84 -6.19
N ALA A 154 -1.34 3.97 -5.87
CA ALA A 154 -1.15 5.23 -6.59
C ALA A 154 0.24 5.87 -6.36
N GLY A 155 0.94 5.47 -5.30
CA GLY A 155 2.23 6.07 -4.93
C GLY A 155 2.09 7.50 -4.40
N THR A 156 0.92 7.89 -3.90
CA THR A 156 0.64 9.24 -3.40
C THR A 156 0.87 9.36 -1.89
N GLY A 157 0.90 8.24 -1.17
CA GLY A 157 0.98 8.22 0.29
C GLY A 157 -0.13 9.06 0.93
N LEU A 158 0.10 9.62 2.11
CA LEU A 158 -0.89 10.45 2.81
C LEU A 158 -1.31 11.71 2.05
N ALA A 159 -0.49 12.20 1.12
CA ALA A 159 -0.87 13.30 0.22
C ALA A 159 -2.03 12.92 -0.71
N GLY A 160 -2.26 11.64 -0.95
CA GLY A 160 -3.42 11.12 -1.67
C GLY A 160 -4.72 11.12 -0.85
N ARG A 161 -4.68 11.61 0.40
CA ARG A 161 -5.83 11.78 1.30
C ARG A 161 -6.66 10.49 1.42
N PRO A 162 -6.10 9.39 1.95
CA PRO A 162 -6.78 8.09 2.02
C PRO A 162 -8.18 8.19 2.64
N TRP A 163 -8.38 9.06 3.63
CA TRP A 163 -9.68 9.30 4.27
C TRP A 163 -10.77 9.88 3.35
N ASP A 164 -10.41 10.37 2.14
CA ASP A 164 -11.40 10.82 1.16
C ASP A 164 -11.89 9.69 0.25
N ILE A 165 -11.26 8.52 0.33
CA ILE A 165 -11.68 7.33 -0.42
C ILE A 165 -12.88 6.71 0.27
N ASP A 166 -14.00 6.62 -0.42
CA ASP A 166 -15.19 5.96 0.12
C ASP A 166 -15.05 4.43 0.07
N VAL A 167 -15.00 3.84 1.25
CA VAL A 167 -14.94 2.39 1.45
C VAL A 167 -16.09 2.00 2.38
N PRO A 168 -17.22 1.55 1.83
CA PRO A 168 -18.36 1.15 2.67
C PRO A 168 -17.98 -0.03 3.59
N PRO A 169 -18.29 0.04 4.90
CA PRO A 169 -18.04 -1.04 5.86
C PRO A 169 -18.68 -2.36 5.40
N GLY A 170 -18.00 -3.46 5.68
CA GLY A 170 -18.45 -4.79 5.23
C GLY A 170 -18.21 -5.08 3.76
N ARG A 171 -17.95 -4.09 2.93
CA ARG A 171 -17.68 -4.26 1.51
C ARG A 171 -16.37 -5.00 1.27
N ARG A 172 -16.37 -5.94 0.32
CA ARG A 172 -15.17 -6.75 -0.01
C ARG A 172 -14.33 -6.14 -1.12
N THR A 173 -14.96 -5.45 -2.06
CA THR A 173 -14.29 -4.87 -3.24
C THR A 173 -14.90 -3.54 -3.60
N GLY A 174 -14.13 -2.69 -4.28
CA GLY A 174 -14.61 -1.45 -4.85
C GLY A 174 -13.58 -0.81 -5.77
N THR A 175 -13.83 0.44 -6.13
CA THR A 175 -12.97 1.21 -7.05
C THR A 175 -12.67 2.58 -6.46
N TRP A 176 -11.52 3.13 -6.83
CA TRP A 176 -11.12 4.51 -6.58
C TRP A 176 -10.29 5.02 -7.76
N GLY A 177 -10.88 5.91 -8.55
CA GLY A 177 -10.28 6.35 -9.80
C GLY A 177 -9.95 5.17 -10.72
N ALA A 178 -8.67 5.03 -11.11
CA ALA A 178 -8.18 3.94 -11.95
C ALA A 178 -7.84 2.65 -11.18
N TYR A 179 -8.04 2.64 -9.86
CA TYR A 179 -7.66 1.53 -8.98
C TYR A 179 -8.87 0.72 -8.55
N ARG A 180 -8.66 -0.57 -8.38
CA ARG A 180 -9.57 -1.50 -7.68
C ARG A 180 -8.96 -1.84 -6.33
N TRP A 181 -9.80 -2.02 -5.30
CA TRP A 181 -9.38 -2.49 -3.99
C TRP A 181 -10.17 -3.73 -3.58
N ILE A 182 -9.53 -4.57 -2.78
CA ILE A 182 -10.08 -5.81 -2.23
C ILE A 182 -9.72 -5.89 -0.76
N CYS A 183 -10.73 -6.06 0.10
CA CYS A 183 -10.55 -6.46 1.50
C CYS A 183 -10.49 -7.99 1.57
N LEU A 184 -9.38 -8.52 2.01
CA LEU A 184 -9.08 -9.97 2.01
C LEU A 184 -9.62 -10.65 3.28
N ARG A 185 -10.92 -10.43 3.58
CA ARG A 185 -11.59 -10.78 4.84
C ARG A 185 -11.61 -12.27 5.15
N GLU A 186 -11.59 -13.12 4.14
CA GLU A 186 -11.62 -14.58 4.31
C GLU A 186 -10.23 -15.21 4.32
N LEU A 187 -9.21 -14.44 3.96
CA LEU A 187 -7.83 -14.91 3.82
C LEU A 187 -6.94 -14.42 4.97
N SER A 188 -7.44 -13.55 5.84
CA SER A 188 -6.66 -13.00 6.95
C SER A 188 -7.54 -12.66 8.15
N ASP A 189 -7.11 -13.09 9.32
CA ASP A 189 -7.72 -12.71 10.60
C ASP A 189 -7.42 -11.25 10.96
N ILE A 190 -6.33 -10.71 10.46
CA ILE A 190 -5.95 -9.30 10.61
C ILE A 190 -6.47 -8.54 9.39
N PRO A 191 -7.15 -7.39 9.56
CA PRO A 191 -7.53 -6.55 8.44
C PRO A 191 -6.37 -6.33 7.45
N LEU A 192 -6.58 -6.85 6.25
CA LEU A 192 -5.62 -6.88 5.15
C LEU A 192 -6.33 -6.53 3.86
N SER A 193 -5.85 -5.52 3.16
CA SER A 193 -6.43 -5.10 1.89
C SER A 193 -5.34 -4.91 0.85
N CYS A 194 -5.72 -5.19 -0.41
CA CYS A 194 -4.87 -4.97 -1.58
C CYS A 194 -5.58 -4.03 -2.55
N ALA A 195 -4.81 -3.19 -3.23
CA ALA A 195 -5.31 -2.38 -4.34
C ALA A 195 -4.37 -2.46 -5.53
N TYR A 196 -4.92 -2.35 -6.74
CA TYR A 196 -4.14 -2.44 -7.97
C TYR A 196 -4.76 -1.59 -9.08
N GLY A 197 -3.91 -1.07 -9.94
CA GLY A 197 -4.30 -0.35 -11.14
C GLY A 197 -4.62 -1.27 -12.31
N ARG A 198 -4.97 -0.68 -13.44
CA ARG A 198 -5.16 -1.41 -14.69
C ARG A 198 -3.81 -1.88 -15.22
N SER A 199 -3.79 -3.07 -15.85
CA SER A 199 -2.64 -3.48 -16.68
C SER A 199 -2.53 -2.53 -17.88
N GLY A 200 -1.30 -2.09 -18.18
CA GLY A 200 -1.10 -1.20 -19.32
C GLY A 200 0.25 -0.48 -19.26
N PRO A 201 0.65 0.24 -20.32
CA PRO A 201 1.85 1.05 -20.27
C PRO A 201 1.73 2.04 -19.08
N PRO A 202 2.85 2.36 -18.40
CA PRO A 202 2.84 3.37 -17.36
C PRO A 202 2.29 4.66 -17.98
N ALA A 203 1.32 5.28 -17.32
CA ALA A 203 0.96 6.64 -17.68
C ALA A 203 2.25 7.46 -17.63
N HIS A 204 2.66 8.04 -18.76
CA HIS A 204 3.76 9.01 -18.77
C HIS A 204 3.47 10.02 -17.65
N PRO A 205 4.46 10.41 -16.84
CA PRO A 205 4.29 11.55 -15.96
C PRO A 205 3.80 12.69 -16.84
N ALA A 206 2.63 13.25 -16.50
CA ALA A 206 2.09 14.39 -17.22
C ALA A 206 3.21 15.42 -17.33
N THR A 207 3.59 15.76 -18.53
CA THR A 207 4.54 16.84 -18.81
C THR A 207 3.98 18.06 -18.08
N PRO A 208 4.74 18.74 -17.22
CA PRO A 208 4.25 19.93 -16.55
C PRO A 208 3.81 20.91 -17.65
N THR A 209 2.54 21.26 -17.65
CA THR A 209 2.00 22.30 -18.53
C THR A 209 2.87 23.53 -18.31
N PRO A 210 3.50 24.10 -19.39
CA PRO A 210 4.30 25.28 -19.23
C PRO A 210 3.45 26.40 -18.62
N ALA A 211 3.95 27.01 -17.55
CA ALA A 211 3.29 28.10 -16.88
C ALA A 211 2.98 29.20 -17.93
N ARG A 212 1.71 29.56 -18.04
CA ARG A 212 1.24 30.63 -18.90
C ARG A 212 2.01 31.90 -18.52
N PRO A 213 2.69 32.59 -19.47
CA PRO A 213 3.41 33.81 -19.13
C PRO A 213 2.44 34.84 -18.57
N LEU A 214 2.78 35.41 -17.43
CA LEU A 214 2.07 36.55 -16.84
C LEU A 214 2.08 37.70 -17.87
N ALA A 215 0.91 38.11 -18.32
CA ALA A 215 0.75 39.27 -19.16
C ALA A 215 1.35 40.49 -18.43
N LYS A 216 2.40 41.07 -19.01
CA LYS A 216 2.95 42.35 -18.54
C LYS A 216 1.86 43.40 -18.63
N GLY A 217 1.40 43.90 -17.47
CA GLY A 217 0.52 45.05 -17.39
C GLY A 217 1.13 46.23 -18.14
N ARG A 218 0.38 46.77 -19.09
CA ARG A 218 0.67 48.05 -19.67
C ARG A 218 0.61 49.08 -18.55
N ARG A 219 1.69 49.79 -18.35
CA ARG A 219 1.69 51.10 -17.67
C ARG A 219 1.32 52.10 -18.74
N ASP A 220 0.13 52.59 -18.64
CA ASP A 220 -0.24 53.80 -19.37
C ASP A 220 0.21 55.02 -18.55
N ALA A 221 0.83 55.95 -19.28
CA ALA A 221 1.38 57.19 -18.81
C ALA A 221 0.28 58.21 -18.45
#